data_47126a6f458d22c1b80fe8185f2e5429
#
_entry.id   47126a6f458d22c1b80fe8185f2e5429
#
_cell.length_a   1.000
_cell.length_b   1.000
_cell.length_c   1.000
_cell.angle_alpha   90.00
_cell.angle_beta   90.00
_cell.angle_gamma   90.00
#
_symmetry.space_group_name_H-M   'P 1'
#
loop_
_entity.id
_entity.type
_entity.pdbx_description
1 polymer ?
#
loop_
_entity_poly.entity_id
_entity_poly.type
_entity_poly.pdbx_seq_one_letter_code
_entity_poly.pdbx_strand_id
1 'polypeptide(L)'
;MKRLIAALRSLLIWTVALPVFAICCLLLLALALIHRGKGLDRLLKASCRLILFCCGIRVRLQGGENVVPDRQHVVMMNHVNFFDPFVFYSRFPGLARGVEEESHFRWPLYGLVLRRIGMVPISRTDSAKARESLLRAADLARERRAYSIIILPEGTRTPDGKLGPFKRGGFHLALETGLEILPVIQVGAYRINRKGSRLIRPGRIELIVCPPIPTAGYTRETIGNLVDRTRSIFLDRLGA
;
A
#
# COMPACT_ATOMS: atom_id res chain seq x y z
N MET A 1 -26.06 2.80 23.13
CA MET A 1 -26.58 1.84 22.13
C MET A 1 -25.72 1.80 20.85
N LYS A 2 -25.57 2.86 20.06
CA LYS A 2 -24.79 2.85 18.78
C LYS A 2 -23.33 2.38 18.91
N ARG A 3 -22.61 2.77 19.96
CA ARG A 3 -21.22 2.35 20.22
C ARG A 3 -21.10 0.86 20.54
N LEU A 4 -22.04 0.30 21.33
CA LEU A 4 -22.07 -1.13 21.66
C LEU A 4 -22.32 -1.97 20.42
N ILE A 5 -23.28 -1.59 19.59
CA ILE A 5 -23.56 -2.27 18.32
C ILE A 5 -22.33 -2.26 17.40
N ALA A 6 -21.63 -1.14 17.30
CA ALA A 6 -20.40 -1.03 16.52
C ALA A 6 -19.27 -1.93 17.07
N ALA A 7 -19.17 -2.04 18.39
CA ALA A 7 -18.17 -2.90 19.04
C ALA A 7 -18.50 -4.40 18.80
N LEU A 8 -19.74 -4.82 19.02
CA LEU A 8 -20.19 -6.21 18.78
C LEU A 8 -19.99 -6.62 17.31
N ARG A 9 -20.39 -5.74 16.39
CA ARG A 9 -20.15 -5.98 14.95
C ARG A 9 -18.66 -6.11 14.63
N SER A 10 -17.83 -5.24 15.19
CA SER A 10 -16.39 -5.32 14.96
C SER A 10 -15.79 -6.59 15.55
N LEU A 11 -16.25 -7.02 16.72
CA LEU A 11 -15.85 -8.28 17.31
C LEU A 11 -16.18 -9.45 16.37
N LEU A 12 -17.41 -9.51 15.86
CA LEU A 12 -17.82 -10.53 14.90
C LEU A 12 -16.98 -10.50 13.61
N ILE A 13 -16.64 -9.29 13.10
CA ILE A 13 -15.74 -9.15 11.95
C ILE A 13 -14.37 -9.74 12.26
N TRP A 14 -13.79 -9.41 13.43
CA TRP A 14 -12.48 -9.91 13.81
C TRP A 14 -12.46 -11.44 14.02
N THR A 15 -13.51 -12.04 14.60
CA THR A 15 -13.59 -13.50 14.78
C THR A 15 -13.61 -14.27 13.45
N VAL A 16 -14.08 -13.65 12.37
CA VAL A 16 -14.04 -14.24 11.02
C VAL A 16 -12.76 -13.84 10.28
N ALA A 17 -12.39 -12.56 10.30
CA ALA A 17 -11.29 -12.05 9.48
C ALA A 17 -9.92 -12.56 9.92
N LEU A 18 -9.68 -12.76 11.23
CA LEU A 18 -8.38 -13.24 11.71
C LEU A 18 -8.08 -14.70 11.31
N PRO A 19 -8.99 -15.68 11.49
CA PRO A 19 -8.77 -17.04 10.96
C PRO A 19 -8.60 -17.06 9.44
N VAL A 20 -9.42 -16.32 8.70
CA VAL A 20 -9.28 -16.20 7.24
C VAL A 20 -7.93 -15.62 6.86
N PHE A 21 -7.46 -14.59 7.56
CA PHE A 21 -6.12 -14.02 7.35
C PHE A 21 -5.02 -15.06 7.60
N ALA A 22 -5.11 -15.81 8.69
CA ALA A 22 -4.15 -16.87 9.00
C ALA A 22 -4.11 -17.96 7.93
N ILE A 23 -5.29 -18.43 7.47
CA ILE A 23 -5.40 -19.40 6.38
C ILE A 23 -4.79 -18.84 5.09
N CYS A 24 -5.10 -17.60 4.72
CA CYS A 24 -4.51 -16.95 3.56
C CYS A 24 -2.98 -16.87 3.65
N CYS A 25 -2.43 -16.55 4.83
CA CYS A 25 -0.98 -16.54 5.05
C CYS A 25 -0.38 -17.95 4.86
N LEU A 26 -1.00 -18.99 5.41
CA LEU A 26 -0.54 -20.37 5.25
C LEU A 26 -0.56 -20.81 3.79
N LEU A 27 -1.64 -20.51 3.05
CA LEU A 27 -1.74 -20.82 1.62
C LEU A 27 -0.68 -20.06 0.79
N LEU A 28 -0.43 -18.78 1.10
CA LEU A 28 0.63 -18.01 0.46
C LEU A 28 2.00 -18.60 0.75
N LEU A 29 2.28 -19.03 1.98
CA LEU A 29 3.54 -19.66 2.35
C LEU A 29 3.70 -21.02 1.66
N ALA A 30 2.67 -21.86 1.65
CA ALA A 30 2.70 -23.15 0.97
C ALA A 30 2.96 -22.98 -0.55
N LEU A 31 2.24 -22.05 -1.20
CA LEU A 31 2.47 -21.78 -2.62
C LEU A 31 3.87 -21.22 -2.87
N ALA A 32 4.41 -20.39 -1.98
CA ALA A 32 5.74 -19.80 -2.11
C ALA A 32 6.88 -20.80 -1.96
N LEU A 33 6.63 -22.03 -1.46
CA LEU A 33 7.60 -23.12 -1.44
C LEU A 33 7.82 -23.72 -2.82
N ILE A 34 6.75 -23.80 -3.63
CA ILE A 34 6.75 -24.47 -4.95
C ILE A 34 6.69 -23.50 -6.12
N HIS A 35 6.21 -22.28 -5.91
CA HIS A 35 6.00 -21.31 -6.97
C HIS A 35 6.48 -19.91 -6.59
N ARG A 36 7.30 -19.31 -7.44
CA ARG A 36 7.70 -17.89 -7.34
C ARG A 36 7.24 -17.18 -8.61
N GLY A 37 6.36 -16.17 -8.51
CA GLY A 37 5.94 -15.40 -9.68
C GLY A 37 4.44 -15.10 -9.73
N LYS A 38 3.90 -14.97 -10.94
CA LYS A 38 2.51 -14.49 -11.18
C LYS A 38 1.42 -15.28 -10.43
N GLY A 39 1.64 -16.57 -10.14
CA GLY A 39 0.72 -17.40 -9.34
C GLY A 39 0.59 -16.91 -7.90
N LEU A 40 1.71 -16.60 -7.25
CA LEU A 40 1.74 -16.07 -5.89
C LEU A 40 1.04 -14.69 -5.81
N ASP A 41 1.23 -13.84 -6.82
CA ASP A 41 0.57 -12.53 -6.89
C ASP A 41 -0.95 -12.66 -7.08
N ARG A 42 -1.40 -13.62 -7.89
CA ARG A 42 -2.84 -13.90 -8.03
C ARG A 42 -3.47 -14.34 -6.71
N LEU A 43 -2.79 -15.24 -5.98
CA LEU A 43 -3.24 -15.67 -4.66
C LEU A 43 -3.23 -14.52 -3.66
N LEU A 44 -2.19 -13.68 -3.64
CA LEU A 44 -2.12 -12.48 -2.78
C LEU A 44 -3.32 -11.56 -3.04
N LYS A 45 -3.61 -11.25 -4.32
CA LYS A 45 -4.75 -10.42 -4.71
C LYS A 45 -6.08 -11.05 -4.29
N ALA A 46 -6.25 -12.37 -4.47
CA ALA A 46 -7.44 -13.09 -4.07
C ALA A 46 -7.62 -13.09 -2.54
N SER A 47 -6.55 -13.32 -1.80
CA SER A 47 -6.53 -13.26 -0.33
C SER A 47 -6.93 -11.88 0.18
N CYS A 48 -6.38 -10.81 -0.40
CA CYS A 48 -6.75 -9.44 -0.03
C CYS A 48 -8.24 -9.16 -0.30
N ARG A 49 -8.79 -9.62 -1.43
CA ARG A 49 -10.24 -9.49 -1.73
C ARG A 49 -11.09 -10.23 -0.72
N LEU A 50 -10.72 -11.46 -0.36
CA LEU A 50 -11.44 -12.28 0.60
C LEU A 50 -11.45 -11.64 1.99
N ILE A 51 -10.29 -11.15 2.48
CA ILE A 51 -10.18 -10.46 3.77
C ILE A 51 -11.07 -9.21 3.80
N LEU A 52 -11.03 -8.38 2.75
CA LEU A 52 -11.88 -7.19 2.66
C LEU A 52 -13.36 -7.56 2.60
N PHE A 53 -13.72 -8.63 1.91
CA PHE A 53 -15.10 -9.15 1.85
C PHE A 53 -15.60 -9.57 3.25
N CYS A 54 -14.78 -10.32 4.01
CA CYS A 54 -15.10 -10.70 5.39
C CYS A 54 -15.26 -9.48 6.30
N CYS A 55 -14.56 -8.38 6.01
CA CYS A 55 -14.71 -7.12 6.74
C CYS A 55 -15.88 -6.25 6.23
N GLY A 56 -16.62 -6.67 5.21
CA GLY A 56 -17.69 -5.90 4.59
C GLY A 56 -17.19 -4.65 3.84
N ILE A 57 -15.92 -4.67 3.37
CA ILE A 57 -15.28 -3.56 2.67
C ILE A 57 -15.32 -3.82 1.17
N ARG A 58 -15.92 -2.90 0.42
CA ARG A 58 -15.96 -2.94 -1.04
C ARG A 58 -15.01 -1.91 -1.62
N VAL A 59 -14.13 -2.34 -2.53
CA VAL A 59 -13.19 -1.44 -3.21
C VAL A 59 -13.60 -1.31 -4.67
N ARG A 60 -13.81 -0.06 -5.13
CA ARG A 60 -14.01 0.29 -6.54
C ARG A 60 -12.71 0.88 -7.09
N LEU A 61 -12.24 0.36 -8.21
CA LEU A 61 -11.10 0.89 -8.95
C LEU A 61 -11.57 1.91 -9.98
N GLN A 62 -10.84 3.01 -10.10
CA GLN A 62 -10.95 4.00 -11.18
C GLN A 62 -9.56 4.26 -11.75
N GLY A 63 -9.48 4.58 -13.04
CA GLY A 63 -8.21 4.91 -13.69
C GLY A 63 -7.24 3.73 -13.82
N GLY A 64 -7.75 2.49 -13.78
CA GLY A 64 -6.89 1.30 -13.90
C GLY A 64 -6.10 1.24 -15.22
N GLU A 65 -6.57 1.91 -16.26
CA GLU A 65 -5.93 2.09 -17.56
C GLU A 65 -4.63 2.89 -17.49
N ASN A 66 -4.41 3.68 -16.44
CA ASN A 66 -3.16 4.41 -16.21
C ASN A 66 -2.00 3.50 -15.79
N VAL A 67 -2.28 2.23 -15.46
CA VAL A 67 -1.25 1.22 -15.21
C VAL A 67 -0.90 0.53 -16.51
N VAL A 68 0.18 0.97 -17.15
CA VAL A 68 0.66 0.35 -18.38
C VAL A 68 1.28 -1.00 -18.05
N PRO A 69 0.87 -2.10 -18.74
CA PRO A 69 1.48 -3.41 -18.56
C PRO A 69 2.99 -3.37 -18.77
N ASP A 70 3.71 -4.12 -17.96
CA ASP A 70 5.18 -4.26 -18.00
C ASP A 70 5.98 -2.95 -17.80
N ARG A 71 5.31 -1.84 -17.47
CA ARG A 71 5.95 -0.58 -17.07
C ARG A 71 6.02 -0.47 -15.55
N GLN A 72 7.20 -0.19 -15.05
CA GLN A 72 7.42 0.03 -13.62
C GLN A 72 7.15 1.48 -13.24
N HIS A 73 6.66 1.68 -12.02
CA HIS A 73 6.43 3.00 -11.43
C HIS A 73 6.87 3.02 -9.97
N VAL A 74 7.15 4.19 -9.45
CA VAL A 74 7.08 4.45 -8.02
C VAL A 74 5.62 4.81 -7.70
N VAL A 75 4.87 3.84 -7.21
CA VAL A 75 3.47 4.02 -6.83
C VAL A 75 3.43 4.73 -5.48
N MET A 76 2.79 5.88 -5.44
CA MET A 76 2.59 6.63 -4.20
C MET A 76 1.13 6.60 -3.80
N MET A 77 0.83 6.13 -2.58
CA MET A 77 -0.54 6.02 -2.07
C MET A 77 -0.65 6.69 -0.70
N ASN A 78 -1.78 7.38 -0.43
CA ASN A 78 -2.04 7.98 0.88
C ASN A 78 -2.20 6.91 1.96
N HIS A 79 -1.73 7.21 3.17
CA HIS A 79 -1.69 6.29 4.30
C HIS A 79 -2.81 6.56 5.30
N VAL A 80 -3.86 5.76 5.27
CA VAL A 80 -5.09 6.05 6.02
C VAL A 80 -5.29 5.11 7.20
N ASN A 81 -5.25 3.79 6.95
CA ASN A 81 -5.60 2.84 7.99
C ASN A 81 -4.88 1.48 7.84
N PHE A 82 -5.27 0.53 8.67
CA PHE A 82 -4.72 -0.82 8.68
C PHE A 82 -4.99 -1.60 7.37
N PHE A 83 -6.06 -1.26 6.65
CA PHE A 83 -6.45 -1.98 5.44
C PHE A 83 -5.74 -1.51 4.16
N ASP A 84 -4.89 -0.48 4.22
CA ASP A 84 -4.23 0.09 3.05
C ASP A 84 -3.56 -0.95 2.14
N PRO A 85 -2.75 -1.91 2.63
CA PRO A 85 -2.16 -2.92 1.77
C PRO A 85 -3.21 -3.84 1.16
N PHE A 86 -4.26 -4.21 1.91
CA PHE A 86 -5.33 -5.05 1.39
C PHE A 86 -6.14 -4.34 0.31
N VAL A 87 -6.45 -3.05 0.50
CA VAL A 87 -7.13 -2.21 -0.49
C VAL A 87 -6.32 -2.14 -1.77
N PHE A 88 -5.03 -1.81 -1.65
CA PHE A 88 -4.13 -1.72 -2.78
C PHE A 88 -4.04 -3.04 -3.55
N TYR A 89 -3.58 -4.11 -2.90
CA TYR A 89 -3.37 -5.39 -3.58
C TYR A 89 -4.66 -6.01 -4.11
N SER A 90 -5.82 -5.73 -3.52
CA SER A 90 -7.09 -6.29 -4.01
C SER A 90 -7.46 -5.84 -5.41
N ARG A 91 -7.09 -4.61 -5.81
CA ARG A 91 -7.57 -3.97 -7.04
C ARG A 91 -6.50 -3.40 -7.95
N PHE A 92 -5.27 -3.18 -7.47
CA PHE A 92 -4.20 -2.66 -8.33
C PHE A 92 -3.94 -3.61 -9.50
N PRO A 93 -4.03 -3.12 -10.77
CA PRO A 93 -3.94 -4.00 -11.95
C PRO A 93 -2.54 -4.59 -12.13
N GLY A 94 -1.50 -3.80 -11.84
CA GLY A 94 -0.11 -4.18 -11.98
C GLY A 94 0.40 -5.11 -10.87
N LEU A 95 1.70 -5.32 -10.87
CA LEU A 95 2.45 -5.97 -9.81
C LEU A 95 3.24 -4.91 -9.05
N ALA A 96 3.25 -4.99 -7.74
CA ALA A 96 4.01 -4.07 -6.90
C ALA A 96 4.61 -4.78 -5.69
N ARG A 97 5.77 -4.30 -5.27
CA ARG A 97 6.40 -4.59 -4.00
C ARG A 97 6.81 -3.26 -3.38
N GLY A 98 7.00 -3.22 -2.10
CA GLY A 98 7.33 -1.96 -1.48
C GLY A 98 8.01 -2.17 -0.15
N VAL A 99 8.02 -1.09 0.62
CA VAL A 99 8.54 -1.09 1.96
C VAL A 99 7.42 -1.27 2.97
N GLU A 100 7.69 -2.06 4.00
CA GLU A 100 6.76 -2.31 5.10
C GLU A 100 7.49 -2.09 6.43
N GLU A 101 6.81 -1.64 7.46
CA GLU A 101 7.40 -1.39 8.76
C GLU A 101 8.13 -2.61 9.32
N GLU A 102 9.38 -2.44 9.76
CA GLU A 102 10.24 -3.55 10.20
C GLU A 102 9.64 -4.39 11.33
N SER A 103 8.83 -3.80 12.22
CA SER A 103 8.15 -4.51 13.29
C SER A 103 7.19 -5.60 12.79
N HIS A 104 6.56 -5.39 11.62
CA HIS A 104 5.63 -6.33 11.03
C HIS A 104 6.32 -7.62 10.54
N PHE A 105 7.62 -7.55 10.25
CA PHE A 105 8.40 -8.74 9.88
C PHE A 105 8.64 -9.70 11.05
N ARG A 106 8.37 -9.26 12.30
CA ARG A 106 8.43 -10.11 13.51
C ARG A 106 7.11 -10.80 13.82
N TRP A 107 6.00 -10.40 13.14
CA TRP A 107 4.71 -11.01 13.37
C TRP A 107 4.70 -12.45 12.83
N PRO A 108 4.13 -13.40 13.60
CA PRO A 108 4.01 -14.77 13.16
C PRO A 108 3.18 -14.85 11.88
N LEU A 109 3.49 -15.77 10.98
CA LEU A 109 2.91 -15.96 9.65
C LEU A 109 3.06 -14.73 8.73
N TYR A 110 2.56 -13.57 9.11
CA TYR A 110 2.58 -12.37 8.28
C TYR A 110 4.01 -11.93 7.93
N GLY A 111 4.92 -11.91 8.91
CA GLY A 111 6.32 -11.57 8.65
C GLY A 111 7.02 -12.53 7.70
N LEU A 112 6.65 -13.81 7.75
CA LEU A 112 7.14 -14.81 6.79
C LEU A 112 6.59 -14.56 5.39
N VAL A 113 5.30 -14.23 5.28
CA VAL A 113 4.68 -13.85 3.99
C VAL A 113 5.38 -12.63 3.41
N LEU A 114 5.59 -11.56 4.19
CA LEU A 114 6.29 -10.35 3.74
C LEU A 114 7.66 -10.66 3.12
N ARG A 115 8.47 -11.49 3.81
CA ARG A 115 9.78 -11.92 3.28
C ARG A 115 9.65 -12.73 1.99
N ARG A 116 8.69 -13.65 1.94
CA ARG A 116 8.52 -14.55 0.79
C ARG A 116 8.00 -13.84 -0.44
N ILE A 117 7.11 -12.87 -0.28
CA ILE A 117 6.63 -12.05 -1.41
C ILE A 117 7.65 -10.98 -1.83
N GLY A 118 8.68 -10.70 -1.03
CA GLY A 118 9.75 -9.75 -1.37
C GLY A 118 9.46 -8.31 -0.97
N MET A 119 8.75 -8.10 0.16
CA MET A 119 8.66 -6.79 0.79
C MET A 119 9.97 -6.45 1.51
N VAL A 120 10.31 -5.16 1.56
CA VAL A 120 11.53 -4.65 2.19
C VAL A 120 11.18 -4.01 3.54
N PRO A 121 11.84 -4.42 4.65
CA PRO A 121 11.63 -3.78 5.93
C PRO A 121 12.14 -2.35 5.91
N ILE A 122 11.36 -1.39 6.44
CA ILE A 122 11.76 0.02 6.58
C ILE A 122 11.65 0.47 8.03
N SER A 123 12.68 1.17 8.51
CA SER A 123 12.63 1.84 9.81
C SER A 123 11.87 3.16 9.71
N ARG A 124 11.02 3.45 10.69
CA ARG A 124 10.30 4.73 10.79
C ARG A 124 11.02 5.75 11.65
N THR A 125 11.96 5.29 12.47
CA THR A 125 12.68 6.10 13.46
C THR A 125 14.09 6.46 13.02
N ASP A 126 14.67 5.69 12.10
CA ASP A 126 16.03 5.87 11.60
C ASP A 126 16.00 6.22 10.11
N SER A 127 16.31 7.46 9.78
CA SER A 127 16.28 7.97 8.39
C SER A 127 17.38 7.36 7.50
N ALA A 128 18.53 7.01 8.07
CA ALA A 128 19.63 6.40 7.31
C ALA A 128 19.25 4.98 6.90
N LYS A 129 18.73 4.16 7.85
CA LYS A 129 18.20 2.83 7.56
C LYS A 129 17.00 2.88 6.60
N ALA A 130 16.13 3.89 6.73
CA ALA A 130 15.01 4.07 5.81
C ALA A 130 15.49 4.31 4.37
N ARG A 131 16.55 5.13 4.20
CA ARG A 131 17.17 5.38 2.89
C ARG A 131 17.76 4.08 2.30
N GLU A 132 18.51 3.33 3.10
CA GLU A 132 19.07 2.03 2.68
C GLU A 132 17.95 1.06 2.23
N SER A 133 16.86 0.99 2.98
CA SER A 133 15.70 0.16 2.63
C SER A 133 15.07 0.57 1.30
N LEU A 134 14.98 1.87 1.01
CA LEU A 134 14.47 2.36 -0.27
C LEU A 134 15.42 1.99 -1.43
N LEU A 135 16.73 2.09 -1.25
CA LEU A 135 17.70 1.67 -2.25
C LEU A 135 17.60 0.17 -2.52
N ARG A 136 17.48 -0.66 -1.48
CA ARG A 136 17.23 -2.11 -1.64
C ARG A 136 15.93 -2.39 -2.38
N ALA A 137 14.86 -1.63 -2.15
CA ALA A 137 13.62 -1.77 -2.89
C ALA A 137 13.80 -1.42 -4.37
N ALA A 138 14.63 -0.40 -4.69
CA ALA A 138 15.00 -0.05 -6.05
C ALA A 138 15.77 -1.19 -6.75
N ASP A 139 16.76 -1.77 -6.07
CA ASP A 139 17.56 -2.85 -6.64
C ASP A 139 16.70 -4.08 -6.92
N LEU A 140 15.82 -4.45 -6.00
CA LEU A 140 14.85 -5.53 -6.22
C LEU A 140 13.90 -5.25 -7.39
N ALA A 141 13.51 -4.00 -7.60
CA ALA A 141 12.68 -3.63 -8.75
C ALA A 141 13.47 -3.72 -10.07
N ARG A 142 14.75 -3.32 -10.07
CA ARG A 142 15.63 -3.48 -11.25
C ARG A 142 15.84 -4.95 -11.61
N GLU A 143 16.05 -5.81 -10.61
CA GLU A 143 16.18 -7.25 -10.82
C GLU A 143 14.87 -7.89 -11.32
N ARG A 144 13.74 -7.42 -10.81
CA ARG A 144 12.40 -7.95 -11.08
C ARG A 144 11.59 -6.94 -11.89
N ARG A 145 11.95 -6.73 -13.15
CA ARG A 145 11.37 -5.72 -14.05
C ARG A 145 9.84 -5.66 -14.15
N ALA A 146 9.13 -6.65 -13.61
CA ALA A 146 7.67 -6.68 -13.62
C ALA A 146 7.02 -5.95 -12.43
N TYR A 147 7.79 -5.52 -11.41
CA TYR A 147 7.24 -4.97 -10.17
C TYR A 147 7.49 -3.47 -10.03
N SER A 148 6.41 -2.72 -9.86
CA SER A 148 6.47 -1.33 -9.37
C SER A 148 6.82 -1.27 -7.88
N ILE A 149 7.31 -0.13 -7.41
CA ILE A 149 7.65 0.08 -5.99
C ILE A 149 6.53 0.88 -5.35
N ILE A 150 5.81 0.29 -4.37
CA ILE A 150 4.79 1.05 -3.61
C ILE A 150 5.38 1.69 -2.36
N ILE A 151 5.06 2.96 -2.17
CA ILE A 151 5.46 3.79 -1.02
C ILE A 151 4.25 4.59 -0.55
N LEU A 152 4.12 4.74 0.76
CA LEU A 152 3.15 5.64 1.39
C LEU A 152 3.94 6.87 1.89
N PRO A 153 3.94 7.99 1.12
CA PRO A 153 4.89 9.08 1.32
C PRO A 153 4.71 9.84 2.64
N GLU A 154 3.55 9.76 3.27
CA GLU A 154 3.31 10.32 4.60
C GLU A 154 4.14 9.62 5.69
N GLY A 155 4.50 8.34 5.49
CA GLY A 155 5.27 7.51 6.42
C GLY A 155 4.55 7.18 7.72
N THR A 156 3.32 7.63 7.90
CA THR A 156 2.43 7.29 9.03
C THR A 156 0.98 7.46 8.62
N ARG A 157 0.09 6.67 9.21
CA ARG A 157 -1.36 6.78 9.00
C ARG A 157 -1.87 8.13 9.50
N THR A 158 -2.79 8.73 8.74
CA THR A 158 -3.45 9.98 9.15
C THR A 158 -4.19 9.82 10.48
N PRO A 159 -4.09 10.79 11.41
CA PRO A 159 -4.85 10.77 12.66
C PRO A 159 -6.28 11.28 12.50
N ASP A 160 -6.52 12.19 11.57
CA ASP A 160 -7.76 12.96 11.41
C ASP A 160 -8.47 12.77 10.07
N GLY A 161 -7.88 12.00 9.16
CA GLY A 161 -8.40 11.75 7.81
C GLY A 161 -7.89 12.72 6.74
N LYS A 162 -7.11 13.73 7.13
CA LYS A 162 -6.49 14.68 6.20
C LYS A 162 -5.18 14.14 5.65
N LEU A 163 -4.78 14.61 4.49
CA LEU A 163 -3.51 14.28 3.86
C LEU A 163 -2.36 14.93 4.63
N GLY A 164 -1.46 14.12 5.17
CA GLY A 164 -0.25 14.59 5.84
C GLY A 164 0.82 15.13 4.89
N PRO A 165 1.91 15.69 5.43
CA PRO A 165 3.06 16.09 4.64
C PRO A 165 3.75 14.87 4.03
N PHE A 166 4.27 15.02 2.81
CA PHE A 166 5.01 13.97 2.13
C PHE A 166 6.50 14.01 2.49
N LYS A 167 7.04 12.85 2.86
CA LYS A 167 8.48 12.64 3.04
C LYS A 167 9.17 12.52 1.69
N ARG A 168 10.34 13.14 1.54
CA ARG A 168 11.07 13.21 0.27
C ARG A 168 11.70 11.88 -0.17
N GLY A 169 11.84 10.88 0.71
CA GLY A 169 12.54 9.63 0.40
C GLY A 169 12.04 8.89 -0.84
N GLY A 170 10.72 8.75 -1.00
CA GLY A 170 10.15 8.13 -2.19
C GLY A 170 10.37 8.92 -3.49
N PHE A 171 10.47 10.25 -3.40
CA PHE A 171 10.75 11.12 -4.54
C PHE A 171 12.23 11.02 -4.94
N HIS A 172 13.15 10.95 -3.98
CA HIS A 172 14.56 10.66 -4.28
C HIS A 172 14.72 9.32 -4.98
N LEU A 173 13.99 8.29 -4.50
CA LEU A 173 13.97 6.99 -5.15
C LEU A 173 13.50 7.11 -6.62
N ALA A 174 12.42 7.85 -6.88
CA ALA A 174 11.89 8.04 -8.23
C ALA A 174 12.91 8.72 -9.15
N LEU A 175 13.62 9.75 -8.66
CA LEU A 175 14.71 10.41 -9.41
C LEU A 175 15.89 9.46 -9.65
N GLU A 176 16.33 8.69 -8.64
CA GLU A 176 17.48 7.78 -8.74
C GLU A 176 17.21 6.60 -9.69
N THR A 177 15.96 6.16 -9.77
CA THR A 177 15.56 5.07 -10.67
C THR A 177 15.10 5.53 -12.04
N GLY A 178 14.82 6.82 -12.22
CA GLY A 178 14.21 7.37 -13.43
C GLY A 178 12.75 6.91 -13.65
N LEU A 179 12.15 6.25 -12.65
CA LEU A 179 10.77 5.77 -12.75
C LEU A 179 9.79 6.92 -12.54
N GLU A 180 8.70 6.90 -13.31
CA GLU A 180 7.60 7.84 -13.11
C GLU A 180 6.89 7.57 -11.79
N ILE A 181 6.36 8.63 -11.18
CA ILE A 181 5.50 8.52 -10.02
C ILE A 181 4.06 8.22 -10.48
N LEU A 182 3.47 7.15 -9.96
CA LEU A 182 2.06 6.80 -10.19
C LEU A 182 1.26 7.12 -8.93
N PRO A 183 0.50 8.23 -8.90
CA PRO A 183 -0.34 8.56 -7.76
C PRO A 183 -1.53 7.60 -7.68
N VAL A 184 -1.75 7.01 -6.49
CA VAL A 184 -2.90 6.15 -6.20
C VAL A 184 -3.57 6.66 -4.95
N ILE A 185 -4.82 7.08 -5.06
CA ILE A 185 -5.54 7.73 -3.98
C ILE A 185 -6.67 6.83 -3.49
N GLN A 186 -6.73 6.58 -2.19
CA GLN A 186 -7.87 5.92 -1.57
C GLN A 186 -8.78 6.94 -0.88
N VAL A 187 -10.05 6.95 -1.30
CA VAL A 187 -11.10 7.82 -0.76
C VAL A 187 -12.07 7.00 0.07
N GLY A 188 -12.49 7.52 1.22
CA GLY A 188 -13.46 6.87 2.11
C GLY A 188 -12.85 5.92 3.16
N ALA A 189 -11.56 5.58 3.07
CA ALA A 189 -10.90 4.63 3.96
C ALA A 189 -10.92 5.05 5.44
N TYR A 190 -10.83 6.35 5.75
CA TYR A 190 -10.86 6.87 7.12
C TYR A 190 -12.18 6.56 7.86
N ARG A 191 -13.29 6.46 7.13
CA ARG A 191 -14.60 6.10 7.70
C ARG A 191 -14.68 4.62 8.09
N ILE A 192 -13.88 3.77 7.46
CA ILE A 192 -13.85 2.33 7.67
C ILE A 192 -13.14 1.98 8.99
N ASN A 193 -11.93 2.50 9.14
CA ASN A 193 -11.11 2.28 10.34
C ASN A 193 -10.21 3.50 10.57
N ARG A 194 -10.09 3.92 11.80
CA ARG A 194 -9.23 5.04 12.21
C ARG A 194 -7.94 4.53 12.83
N LYS A 195 -6.87 5.30 12.72
CA LYS A 195 -5.60 5.01 13.39
C LYS A 195 -5.83 4.76 14.89
N GLY A 196 -5.29 3.66 15.41
CA GLY A 196 -5.43 3.26 16.82
C GLY A 196 -6.78 2.63 17.20
N SER A 197 -7.78 2.61 16.30
CA SER A 197 -9.08 2.01 16.58
C SER A 197 -9.12 0.54 16.14
N ARG A 198 -9.74 -0.31 16.97
CA ARG A 198 -10.08 -1.69 16.64
C ARG A 198 -11.47 -1.82 15.98
N LEU A 199 -12.22 -0.70 15.91
CA LEU A 199 -13.54 -0.72 15.29
C LEU A 199 -13.43 -0.75 13.78
N ILE A 200 -14.16 -1.67 13.16
CA ILE A 200 -14.31 -1.78 11.71
C ILE A 200 -15.74 -1.40 11.34
N ARG A 201 -15.86 -0.51 10.37
CA ARG A 201 -17.15 -0.11 9.81
C ARG A 201 -17.20 -0.59 8.37
N PRO A 202 -18.08 -1.53 8.04
CA PRO A 202 -18.32 -1.91 6.64
C PRO A 202 -18.61 -0.69 5.78
N GLY A 203 -18.12 -0.71 4.54
CA GLY A 203 -18.33 0.43 3.66
C GLY A 203 -17.62 0.30 2.31
N ARG A 204 -17.52 1.43 1.61
CA ARG A 204 -16.91 1.51 0.27
C ARG A 204 -15.66 2.37 0.31
N ILE A 205 -14.66 1.95 -0.45
CA ILE A 205 -13.42 2.68 -0.71
C ILE A 205 -13.29 2.82 -2.21
N GLU A 206 -12.97 4.01 -2.67
CA GLU A 206 -12.55 4.23 -4.05
C GLU A 206 -11.03 4.23 -4.10
N LEU A 207 -10.47 3.42 -4.99
CA LEU A 207 -9.05 3.40 -5.29
C LEU A 207 -8.86 4.02 -6.67
N ILE A 208 -8.31 5.24 -6.70
CA ILE A 208 -8.16 6.04 -7.91
C ILE A 208 -6.69 6.01 -8.33
N VAL A 209 -6.43 5.49 -9.51
CA VAL A 209 -5.11 5.53 -10.15
C VAL A 209 -5.09 6.74 -11.07
N CYS A 210 -4.23 7.71 -10.78
CA CYS A 210 -4.08 8.91 -11.60
C CYS A 210 -3.05 8.68 -12.72
N PRO A 211 -3.01 9.55 -13.75
CA PRO A 211 -1.95 9.52 -14.74
C PRO A 211 -0.57 9.60 -14.10
N PRO A 212 0.43 8.88 -14.63
CA PRO A 212 1.79 8.94 -14.12
C PRO A 212 2.41 10.32 -14.30
N ILE A 213 3.26 10.70 -13.36
CA ILE A 213 4.00 11.95 -13.36
C ILE A 213 5.43 11.63 -13.79
N PRO A 214 5.90 12.15 -14.93
CA PRO A 214 7.29 12.01 -15.35
C PRO A 214 8.25 12.63 -14.33
N THR A 215 9.35 11.95 -14.06
CA THR A 215 10.45 12.47 -13.20
C THR A 215 11.53 13.17 -14.01
N ALA A 216 11.54 12.99 -15.33
CA ALA A 216 12.43 13.69 -16.23
C ALA A 216 12.27 15.22 -16.08
N GLY A 217 13.42 15.93 -16.01
CA GLY A 217 13.45 17.39 -15.80
C GLY A 217 13.43 17.84 -14.33
N TYR A 218 13.27 16.93 -13.38
CA TYR A 218 13.44 17.22 -11.96
C TYR A 218 14.84 16.79 -11.49
N THR A 219 15.40 17.58 -10.58
CA THR A 219 16.71 17.32 -9.94
C THR A 219 16.55 17.27 -8.41
N ARG A 220 17.64 17.02 -7.69
CA ARG A 220 17.61 17.05 -6.22
C ARG A 220 17.28 18.45 -5.69
N GLU A 221 17.64 19.50 -6.40
CA GLU A 221 17.35 20.90 -6.06
C GLU A 221 15.87 21.23 -6.29
N THR A 222 15.28 20.70 -7.35
CA THR A 222 13.87 20.96 -7.73
C THR A 222 12.88 19.91 -7.23
N ILE A 223 13.34 18.95 -6.41
CA ILE A 223 12.50 17.86 -5.88
C ILE A 223 11.26 18.38 -5.12
N GLY A 224 11.35 19.58 -4.51
CA GLY A 224 10.22 20.24 -3.86
C GLY A 224 9.04 20.41 -4.81
N ASN A 225 9.29 20.86 -6.03
CA ASN A 225 8.26 21.06 -7.05
C ASN A 225 7.57 19.74 -7.44
N LEU A 226 8.32 18.62 -7.49
CA LEU A 226 7.77 17.30 -7.76
C LEU A 226 6.89 16.81 -6.60
N VAL A 227 7.32 17.08 -5.35
CA VAL A 227 6.52 16.79 -4.15
C VAL A 227 5.22 17.57 -4.18
N ASP A 228 5.27 18.87 -4.42
CA ASP A 228 4.10 19.75 -4.43
C ASP A 228 3.14 19.40 -5.55
N ARG A 229 3.64 19.12 -6.76
CA ARG A 229 2.84 18.65 -7.89
C ARG A 229 2.13 17.33 -7.57
N THR A 230 2.85 16.38 -6.98
CA THR A 230 2.25 15.10 -6.59
C THR A 230 1.20 15.32 -5.52
N ARG A 231 1.51 16.12 -4.50
CA ARG A 231 0.60 16.39 -3.39
C ARG A 231 -0.67 17.12 -3.84
N SER A 232 -0.61 18.06 -4.80
CA SER A 232 -1.79 18.74 -5.31
C SER A 232 -2.78 17.77 -5.96
N ILE A 233 -2.30 16.78 -6.72
CA ILE A 233 -3.16 15.73 -7.30
C ILE A 233 -3.91 14.96 -6.20
N PHE A 234 -3.24 14.66 -5.08
CA PHE A 234 -3.91 13.98 -3.95
C PHE A 234 -4.97 14.88 -3.31
N LEU A 235 -4.67 16.16 -3.08
CA LEU A 235 -5.61 17.11 -2.50
C LEU A 235 -6.86 17.28 -3.38
N ASP A 236 -6.68 17.47 -4.69
CA ASP A 236 -7.78 17.59 -5.66
C ASP A 236 -8.71 16.38 -5.61
N ARG A 237 -8.15 15.16 -5.55
CA ARG A 237 -8.94 13.91 -5.51
C ARG A 237 -9.57 13.63 -4.16
N LEU A 238 -9.00 14.13 -3.08
CA LEU A 238 -9.56 14.03 -1.73
C LEU A 238 -10.61 15.10 -1.44
N GLY A 239 -10.71 16.14 -2.28
CA GLY A 239 -11.61 17.27 -2.10
C GLY A 239 -11.19 18.18 -0.94
N ALA A 240 -9.88 18.38 -0.76
CA ALA A 240 -9.28 19.09 0.37
C ALA A 240 -8.55 20.36 -0.09
#